data_0b63f4284bec43d4f6b3a70141ae8254
#
_entry.id   0b63f4284bec43d4f6b3a70141ae8254
#
_cell.length_a   1.000
_cell.length_b   1.000
_cell.length_c   1.000
_cell.angle_alpha   90.00
_cell.angle_beta   90.00
_cell.angle_gamma   90.00
#
_symmetry.space_group_name_H-M   'P 1'
#
loop_
_entity.id
_entity.type
_entity.pdbx_description
1 polymer ?
#
loop_
_entity_poly.entity_id
_entity_poly.type
_entity_poly.pdbx_seq_one_letter_code
_entity_poly.pdbx_strand_id
1 'polypeptide(L)'
;MESSFCEPLWETDETRIFRNSVRRFVEAEFAPVQDEWRKRKGPGAEAWKKAGSAGLLLADVPMDYGGGGGNFANEIIVCEELANAGVHFGCSIQGIVARYILSYGSEEQKRRWLPDMARGNLIAAIAMTEPGTGSDLPSIRTTARPDGDHYVINGSKTFVSNGTLANLICLAAKTDTNVAPFRGISMIIVETADLPGYKVGSPLEKVGMQGQDTCELFFDDVHVPKANLLAHRIHQSWSG
;
A
#
# COMPACT_ATOMS: atom_id res chain seq x y z
N MET A 1 32.84 -11.34 12.60
CA MET A 1 33.33 -10.28 11.69
C MET A 1 32.31 -9.18 11.79
N GLU A 2 32.56 -8.20 12.64
CA GLU A 2 31.72 -6.98 12.68
C GLU A 2 31.93 -6.29 11.34
N SER A 3 30.85 -6.19 10.54
CA SER A 3 30.91 -5.41 9.32
C SER A 3 31.05 -3.93 9.71
N SER A 4 32.20 -3.34 9.47
CA SER A 4 32.41 -1.90 9.60
C SER A 4 31.66 -1.15 8.49
N PHE A 5 30.35 -1.38 8.35
CA PHE A 5 29.52 -0.49 7.59
C PHE A 5 29.40 0.81 8.39
N CYS A 6 29.78 1.90 7.78
CA CYS A 6 29.63 3.23 8.34
C CYS A 6 28.17 3.39 8.80
N GLU A 7 27.96 3.71 10.08
CA GLU A 7 26.61 3.98 10.58
C GLU A 7 25.97 5.07 9.68
N PRO A 8 24.70 4.88 9.27
CA PRO A 8 24.04 5.89 8.46
C PRO A 8 24.00 7.23 9.18
N LEU A 9 24.27 8.33 8.47
CA LEU A 9 24.31 9.70 9.06
C LEU A 9 22.98 10.12 9.74
N TRP A 10 21.87 9.43 9.41
CA TRP A 10 20.54 9.68 9.98
C TRP A 10 20.25 8.82 11.22
N GLU A 11 21.15 7.92 11.61
CA GLU A 11 20.94 7.06 12.78
C GLU A 11 21.24 7.85 14.08
N THR A 12 20.27 7.86 14.98
CA THR A 12 20.31 8.50 16.29
C THR A 12 20.10 7.45 17.39
N ASP A 13 20.29 7.81 18.65
CA ASP A 13 19.98 6.92 19.77
C ASP A 13 18.51 6.48 19.76
N GLU A 14 17.60 7.38 19.42
CA GLU A 14 16.17 7.10 19.31
C GLU A 14 15.88 6.08 18.19
N THR A 15 16.44 6.28 16.99
CA THR A 15 16.28 5.33 15.88
C THR A 15 16.93 3.99 16.17
N ARG A 16 18.03 3.92 16.93
CA ARG A 16 18.64 2.66 17.39
C ARG A 16 17.74 1.91 18.38
N ILE A 17 17.09 2.61 19.30
CA ILE A 17 16.11 2.00 20.22
C ILE A 17 14.93 1.43 19.42
N PHE A 18 14.41 2.21 18.48
CA PHE A 18 13.32 1.76 17.60
C PHE A 18 13.74 0.53 16.78
N ARG A 19 14.91 0.55 16.13
CA ARG A 19 15.48 -0.57 15.37
C ARG A 19 15.54 -1.85 16.22
N ASN A 20 16.05 -1.76 17.44
CA ASN A 20 16.14 -2.89 18.33
C ASN A 20 14.78 -3.45 18.74
N SER A 21 13.76 -2.59 18.85
CA SER A 21 12.39 -3.00 19.11
C SER A 21 11.79 -3.73 17.91
N VAL A 22 11.94 -3.16 16.68
CA VAL A 22 11.49 -3.78 15.43
C VAL A 22 12.15 -5.13 15.23
N ARG A 23 13.49 -5.22 15.37
CA ARG A 23 14.24 -6.47 15.22
C ARG A 23 13.70 -7.56 16.12
N ARG A 24 13.58 -7.28 17.43
CA ARG A 24 13.05 -8.27 18.39
C ARG A 24 11.66 -8.74 18.04
N PHE A 25 10.78 -7.84 17.59
CA PHE A 25 9.44 -8.20 17.15
C PHE A 25 9.48 -9.12 15.91
N VAL A 26 10.25 -8.74 14.89
CA VAL A 26 10.36 -9.49 13.63
C VAL A 26 10.92 -10.90 13.88
N GLU A 27 11.97 -11.02 14.70
CA GLU A 27 12.58 -12.30 15.07
C GLU A 27 11.64 -13.20 15.88
N ALA A 28 10.83 -12.61 16.77
CA ALA A 28 9.92 -13.38 17.62
C ALA A 28 8.62 -13.78 16.94
N GLU A 29 8.03 -12.87 16.13
CA GLU A 29 6.66 -13.03 15.65
C GLU A 29 6.55 -13.38 14.15
N PHE A 30 7.48 -12.92 13.30
CA PHE A 30 7.36 -13.06 11.85
C PHE A 30 8.34 -14.07 11.25
N ALA A 31 9.60 -14.05 11.66
CA ALA A 31 10.59 -15.00 11.14
C ALA A 31 10.20 -16.47 11.34
N PRO A 32 9.64 -16.89 12.50
CA PRO A 32 9.27 -18.29 12.71
C PRO A 32 8.13 -18.79 11.79
N VAL A 33 7.26 -17.89 11.32
CA VAL A 33 6.08 -18.25 10.50
C VAL A 33 6.28 -18.00 9.02
N GLN A 34 7.47 -17.58 8.60
CA GLN A 34 7.75 -17.18 7.22
C GLN A 34 7.58 -18.32 6.22
N ASP A 35 7.89 -19.57 6.60
CA ASP A 35 7.70 -20.73 5.73
C ASP A 35 6.22 -21.04 5.48
N GLU A 36 5.35 -20.75 6.45
CA GLU A 36 3.90 -20.86 6.26
C GLU A 36 3.40 -19.78 5.30
N TRP A 37 3.91 -18.55 5.42
CA TRP A 37 3.55 -17.46 4.50
C TRP A 37 3.98 -17.77 3.07
N ARG A 38 5.16 -18.37 2.87
CA ARG A 38 5.61 -18.82 1.54
C ARG A 38 4.67 -19.87 0.95
N LYS A 39 4.24 -20.86 1.74
CA LYS A 39 3.34 -21.94 1.29
C LYS A 39 1.96 -21.40 0.89
N ARG A 40 1.40 -20.47 1.64
CA ARG A 40 0.09 -19.85 1.37
C ARG A 40 0.15 -18.57 0.53
N LYS A 41 1.37 -18.17 0.12
CA LYS A 41 1.66 -17.00 -0.74
C LYS A 41 1.25 -15.65 -0.12
N GLY A 42 1.29 -15.52 1.18
CA GLY A 42 1.01 -14.26 1.85
C GLY A 42 0.86 -14.36 3.36
N PRO A 43 1.02 -13.25 4.11
CA PRO A 43 0.70 -13.16 5.52
C PRO A 43 -0.83 -13.22 5.70
N GLY A 44 -1.31 -13.66 6.87
CA GLY A 44 -2.73 -13.53 7.22
C GLY A 44 -3.05 -12.15 7.80
N ALA A 45 -4.33 -11.81 7.90
CA ALA A 45 -4.79 -10.56 8.49
C ALA A 45 -4.26 -10.34 9.94
N GLU A 46 -4.07 -11.42 10.69
CA GLU A 46 -3.51 -11.36 12.05
C GLU A 46 -2.09 -10.79 12.09
N ALA A 47 -1.26 -11.04 11.05
CA ALA A 47 0.08 -10.46 10.99
C ALA A 47 0.02 -8.93 10.86
N TRP A 48 -0.95 -8.40 10.11
CA TRP A 48 -1.16 -6.96 9.97
C TRP A 48 -1.57 -6.31 11.29
N LYS A 49 -2.48 -6.93 12.05
CA LYS A 49 -2.89 -6.45 13.38
C LYS A 49 -1.73 -6.49 14.38
N LYS A 50 -0.92 -7.56 14.35
CA LYS A 50 0.29 -7.66 15.19
C LYS A 50 1.29 -6.55 14.85
N ALA A 51 1.56 -6.33 13.55
CA ALA A 51 2.44 -5.25 13.09
C ALA A 51 1.93 -3.87 13.53
N GLY A 52 0.62 -3.61 13.38
CA GLY A 52 0.00 -2.37 13.84
C GLY A 52 0.12 -2.17 15.35
N SER A 53 -0.18 -3.20 16.14
CA SER A 53 -0.07 -3.16 17.60
C SER A 53 1.36 -2.92 18.09
N ALA A 54 2.36 -3.35 17.31
CA ALA A 54 3.77 -3.17 17.60
C ALA A 54 4.36 -1.85 17.05
N GLY A 55 3.53 -1.01 16.37
CA GLY A 55 3.95 0.27 15.81
C GLY A 55 4.84 0.16 14.56
N LEU A 56 4.78 -0.98 13.86
CA LEU A 56 5.54 -1.20 12.61
C LEU A 56 4.86 -0.60 11.37
N LEU A 57 3.56 -0.34 11.45
CA LEU A 57 2.81 0.23 10.33
C LEU A 57 2.73 1.74 10.46
N LEU A 58 2.97 2.45 9.36
CA LEU A 58 2.85 3.90 9.31
C LEU A 58 3.71 4.61 10.39
N ALA A 59 4.93 4.13 10.59
CA ALA A 59 5.83 4.64 11.62
C ALA A 59 6.19 6.13 11.43
N ASP A 60 6.13 6.64 10.19
CA ASP A 60 6.42 8.04 9.81
C ASP A 60 5.15 8.92 9.63
N VAL A 61 3.96 8.35 9.80
CA VAL A 61 2.69 9.10 9.71
C VAL A 61 2.44 9.85 11.02
N PRO A 62 1.92 11.10 10.98
CA PRO A 62 1.64 11.88 12.17
C PRO A 62 0.70 11.17 13.15
N MET A 63 0.93 11.36 14.45
CA MET A 63 0.13 10.77 15.54
C MET A 63 -1.34 11.20 15.48
N ASP A 64 -1.64 12.40 14.98
CA ASP A 64 -3.01 12.91 14.79
C ASP A 64 -3.86 12.03 13.88
N TYR A 65 -3.21 11.22 13.03
CA TYR A 65 -3.83 10.25 12.14
C TYR A 65 -3.56 8.80 12.57
N GLY A 66 -3.09 8.60 13.80
CA GLY A 66 -2.87 7.27 14.39
C GLY A 66 -1.54 6.62 14.01
N GLY A 67 -0.65 7.31 13.31
CA GLY A 67 0.70 6.83 12.98
C GLY A 67 1.68 6.95 14.13
N GLY A 68 2.93 6.55 13.89
CA GLY A 68 4.00 6.55 14.88
C GLY A 68 4.59 7.91 15.22
N GLY A 69 4.32 8.94 14.41
CA GLY A 69 4.85 10.30 14.59
C GLY A 69 6.36 10.44 14.34
N GLY A 70 7.00 9.39 13.83
CA GLY A 70 8.40 9.40 13.43
C GLY A 70 8.65 10.10 12.10
N ASN A 71 9.76 9.76 11.47
CA ASN A 71 10.12 10.25 10.15
C ASN A 71 10.40 9.08 9.19
N PHE A 72 10.80 9.39 7.96
CA PHE A 72 11.06 8.37 6.94
C PHE A 72 12.13 7.34 7.35
N ALA A 73 13.09 7.69 8.21
CA ALA A 73 14.07 6.74 8.73
C ALA A 73 13.40 5.60 9.53
N ASN A 74 12.32 5.88 10.26
CA ASN A 74 11.58 4.84 10.98
C ASN A 74 10.94 3.84 10.03
N GLU A 75 10.37 4.30 8.91
CA GLU A 75 9.83 3.40 7.87
C GLU A 75 10.93 2.54 7.22
N ILE A 76 12.10 3.13 6.94
CA ILE A 76 13.25 2.40 6.38
C ILE A 76 13.75 1.35 7.36
N ILE A 77 13.84 1.65 8.66
CA ILE A 77 14.24 0.70 9.70
C ILE A 77 13.33 -0.53 9.68
N VAL A 78 12.02 -0.35 9.59
CA VAL A 78 11.09 -1.49 9.51
C VAL A 78 11.38 -2.35 8.28
N CYS A 79 11.60 -1.74 7.11
CA CYS A 79 11.92 -2.45 5.88
C CYS A 79 13.27 -3.21 5.99
N GLU A 80 14.29 -2.58 6.56
CA GLU A 80 15.62 -3.19 6.75
C GLU A 80 15.57 -4.39 7.70
N GLU A 81 14.90 -4.28 8.84
CA GLU A 81 14.83 -5.38 9.81
C GLU A 81 14.00 -6.57 9.28
N LEU A 82 12.94 -6.31 8.51
CA LEU A 82 12.21 -7.35 7.79
C LEU A 82 13.11 -8.06 6.76
N ALA A 83 13.86 -7.29 5.97
CA ALA A 83 14.76 -7.82 4.96
C ALA A 83 15.92 -8.63 5.59
N ASN A 84 16.52 -8.13 6.67
CA ASN A 84 17.60 -8.80 7.40
C ASN A 84 17.15 -10.16 7.95
N ALA A 85 15.91 -10.27 8.38
CA ALA A 85 15.31 -11.51 8.87
C ALA A 85 14.75 -12.41 7.75
N GLY A 86 14.86 -12.02 6.47
CA GLY A 86 14.27 -12.75 5.34
C GLY A 86 12.75 -12.82 5.36
N VAL A 87 12.11 -11.86 6.00
CA VAL A 87 10.65 -11.79 6.15
C VAL A 87 10.02 -11.04 4.98
N HIS A 88 9.08 -11.67 4.32
CA HIS A 88 8.32 -11.11 3.20
C HIS A 88 7.00 -10.53 3.71
N PHE A 89 6.99 -9.25 4.04
CA PHE A 89 5.82 -8.54 4.55
C PHE A 89 5.62 -7.20 3.82
N GLY A 90 4.41 -6.94 3.37
CA GLY A 90 4.09 -5.84 2.46
C GLY A 90 3.84 -4.47 3.13
N CYS A 91 4.45 -4.17 4.28
CA CYS A 91 4.24 -2.91 5.01
C CYS A 91 4.64 -1.67 4.19
N SER A 92 5.67 -1.75 3.35
CA SER A 92 6.08 -0.63 2.48
C SER A 92 4.97 -0.19 1.52
N ILE A 93 4.16 -1.13 1.01
CA ILE A 93 3.00 -0.79 0.17
C ILE A 93 1.95 -0.02 0.98
N GLN A 94 1.72 -0.43 2.23
CA GLN A 94 0.88 0.29 3.19
C GLN A 94 1.35 1.74 3.36
N GLY A 95 2.65 1.94 3.59
CA GLY A 95 3.28 3.26 3.72
C GLY A 95 3.16 4.11 2.46
N ILE A 96 3.32 3.51 1.26
CA ILE A 96 3.14 4.23 -0.01
C ILE A 96 1.70 4.76 -0.12
N VAL A 97 0.68 3.93 0.12
CA VAL A 97 -0.73 4.35 0.05
C VAL A 97 -1.04 5.42 1.09
N ALA A 98 -0.52 5.27 2.31
CA ALA A 98 -0.67 6.28 3.36
C ALA A 98 -0.13 7.65 2.93
N ARG A 99 1.03 7.69 2.25
CA ARG A 99 1.60 8.95 1.72
C ARG A 99 0.76 9.57 0.62
N TYR A 100 0.12 8.76 -0.25
CA TYR A 100 -0.86 9.28 -1.20
C TYR A 100 -2.04 9.94 -0.48
N ILE A 101 -2.58 9.28 0.56
CA ILE A 101 -3.68 9.84 1.36
C ILE A 101 -3.24 11.11 2.09
N LEU A 102 -2.06 11.13 2.72
CA LEU A 102 -1.53 12.31 3.41
C LEU A 102 -1.32 13.52 2.48
N SER A 103 -0.80 13.26 1.26
CA SER A 103 -0.43 14.32 0.33
C SER A 103 -1.62 14.87 -0.44
N TYR A 104 -2.61 14.03 -0.73
CA TYR A 104 -3.69 14.39 -1.66
C TYR A 104 -5.09 14.23 -1.08
N GLY A 105 -5.25 13.54 0.04
CA GLY A 105 -6.53 13.35 0.68
C GLY A 105 -7.02 14.58 1.43
N SER A 106 -8.34 14.72 1.52
CA SER A 106 -8.98 15.68 2.42
C SER A 106 -8.77 15.28 3.90
N GLU A 107 -8.99 16.21 4.83
CA GLU A 107 -8.93 15.90 6.26
C GLU A 107 -9.90 14.79 6.67
N GLU A 108 -11.08 14.74 6.04
CA GLU A 108 -12.06 13.68 6.25
C GLU A 108 -11.50 12.33 5.80
N GLN A 109 -10.90 12.26 4.59
CA GLN A 109 -10.27 11.06 4.05
C GLN A 109 -9.11 10.58 4.92
N LYS A 110 -8.23 11.48 5.37
CA LYS A 110 -7.11 11.14 6.27
C LYS A 110 -7.59 10.52 7.57
N ARG A 111 -8.58 11.15 8.23
CA ARG A 111 -9.16 10.67 9.49
C ARG A 111 -9.97 9.38 9.34
N ARG A 112 -10.53 9.14 8.15
CA ARG A 112 -11.29 7.93 7.84
C ARG A 112 -10.40 6.70 7.70
N TRP A 113 -9.28 6.80 6.99
CA TRP A 113 -8.52 5.61 6.60
C TRP A 113 -7.21 5.40 7.36
N LEU A 114 -6.43 6.46 7.63
CA LEU A 114 -5.09 6.30 8.20
C LEU A 114 -5.06 5.64 9.59
N PRO A 115 -5.98 5.93 10.53
CA PRO A 115 -5.94 5.27 11.84
C PRO A 115 -6.12 3.75 11.77
N ASP A 116 -7.00 3.26 10.90
CA ASP A 116 -7.22 1.83 10.74
C ASP A 116 -6.12 1.16 9.90
N MET A 117 -5.50 1.89 8.98
CA MET A 117 -4.28 1.43 8.30
C MET A 117 -3.12 1.27 9.29
N ALA A 118 -2.93 2.22 10.23
CA ALA A 118 -1.90 2.14 11.26
C ALA A 118 -2.10 0.96 12.22
N ARG A 119 -3.35 0.63 12.54
CA ARG A 119 -3.72 -0.53 13.38
C ARG A 119 -3.65 -1.87 12.65
N GLY A 120 -3.50 -1.86 11.31
CA GLY A 120 -3.56 -3.07 10.49
C GLY A 120 -4.97 -3.64 10.30
N ASN A 121 -6.02 -2.87 10.59
CA ASN A 121 -7.41 -3.22 10.29
C ASN A 121 -7.74 -2.99 8.81
N LEU A 122 -7.17 -1.95 8.20
CA LEU A 122 -7.21 -1.70 6.77
C LEU A 122 -5.85 -2.06 6.15
N ILE A 123 -5.87 -3.04 5.26
CA ILE A 123 -4.70 -3.45 4.47
C ILE A 123 -4.81 -2.78 3.12
N ALA A 124 -3.79 -2.01 2.75
CA ALA A 124 -3.80 -1.26 1.50
C ALA A 124 -2.93 -1.90 0.41
N ALA A 125 -3.40 -1.77 -0.82
CA ALA A 125 -2.65 -2.06 -2.03
C ALA A 125 -2.67 -0.86 -2.98
N ILE A 126 -1.64 -0.76 -3.84
CA ILE A 126 -1.60 0.21 -4.92
C ILE A 126 -1.75 -0.51 -6.26
N ALA A 127 -2.71 -0.09 -7.06
CA ALA A 127 -3.08 -0.74 -8.31
C ALA A 127 -2.88 0.21 -9.51
N MET A 128 -1.69 0.16 -10.12
CA MET A 128 -1.30 1.00 -11.26
C MET A 128 -1.12 0.17 -12.52
N THR A 129 -0.29 -0.88 -12.45
CA THR A 129 0.14 -1.72 -13.57
C THR A 129 -1.02 -2.52 -14.17
N GLU A 130 -1.05 -2.64 -15.49
CA GLU A 130 -2.02 -3.44 -16.24
C GLU A 130 -1.30 -4.48 -17.11
N PRO A 131 -1.99 -5.52 -17.62
CA PRO A 131 -1.35 -6.52 -18.48
C PRO A 131 -0.62 -5.93 -19.72
N GLY A 132 -1.09 -4.79 -20.20
CA GLY A 132 -0.51 -4.11 -21.38
C GLY A 132 0.39 -2.94 -21.04
N THR A 133 0.58 -2.58 -19.76
CA THR A 133 1.31 -1.36 -19.41
C THR A 133 1.92 -1.41 -18.01
N GLY A 134 3.15 -0.96 -17.87
CA GLY A 134 3.88 -0.82 -16.61
C GLY A 134 4.46 0.57 -16.49
N SER A 135 5.70 0.77 -16.98
CA SER A 135 6.37 2.09 -16.93
C SER A 135 5.65 3.17 -17.72
N ASP A 136 4.95 2.80 -18.80
CA ASP A 136 4.10 3.72 -19.56
C ASP A 136 2.71 3.86 -18.93
N LEU A 137 2.64 4.44 -17.74
CA LEU A 137 1.37 4.70 -17.05
C LEU A 137 0.36 5.50 -17.87
N PRO A 138 0.71 6.47 -18.73
CA PRO A 138 -0.24 7.12 -19.61
C PRO A 138 -1.07 6.17 -20.46
N SER A 139 -0.57 4.97 -20.76
CA SER A 139 -1.25 3.96 -21.59
C SER A 139 -2.18 3.03 -20.84
N ILE A 140 -2.45 3.24 -19.53
CA ILE A 140 -3.46 2.44 -18.79
C ILE A 140 -4.81 2.51 -19.49
N ARG A 141 -5.59 1.45 -19.37
CA ARG A 141 -6.93 1.31 -20.00
C ARG A 141 -8.07 1.28 -19.00
N THR A 142 -7.78 1.02 -17.72
CA THR A 142 -8.79 1.10 -16.65
C THR A 142 -9.41 2.49 -16.63
N THR A 143 -10.73 2.54 -16.69
CA THR A 143 -11.53 3.78 -16.72
C THR A 143 -12.34 3.91 -15.43
N ALA A 144 -12.59 5.15 -15.02
CA ALA A 144 -13.52 5.51 -13.96
C ALA A 144 -14.44 6.63 -14.50
N ARG A 145 -15.58 6.24 -15.02
CA ARG A 145 -16.54 7.18 -15.63
C ARG A 145 -17.47 7.74 -14.56
N PRO A 146 -17.71 9.06 -14.55
CA PRO A 146 -18.65 9.66 -13.60
C PRO A 146 -20.08 9.21 -13.90
N ASP A 147 -20.80 8.81 -12.85
CA ASP A 147 -22.22 8.47 -12.87
C ASP A 147 -22.88 8.96 -11.58
N GLY A 148 -23.73 9.99 -11.68
CA GLY A 148 -24.31 10.65 -10.50
C GLY A 148 -23.23 11.10 -9.51
N ASP A 149 -23.29 10.61 -8.26
CA ASP A 149 -22.30 10.82 -7.18
C ASP A 149 -21.26 9.70 -7.05
N HIS A 150 -21.19 8.80 -8.03
CA HIS A 150 -20.23 7.71 -8.12
C HIS A 150 -19.34 7.82 -9.36
N TYR A 151 -18.28 7.02 -9.35
CA TYR A 151 -17.54 6.58 -10.53
C TYR A 151 -17.88 5.12 -10.81
N VAL A 152 -18.10 4.78 -12.08
CA VAL A 152 -18.21 3.40 -12.57
C VAL A 152 -16.83 2.99 -13.10
N ILE A 153 -16.23 2.01 -12.48
CA ILE A 153 -14.86 1.55 -12.78
C ILE A 153 -14.91 0.26 -13.58
N ASN A 154 -14.17 0.26 -14.71
CA ASN A 154 -13.98 -0.90 -15.57
C ASN A 154 -12.51 -1.07 -15.93
N GLY A 155 -11.99 -2.29 -15.81
CA GLY A 155 -10.61 -2.62 -16.18
C GLY A 155 -10.01 -3.75 -15.36
N SER A 156 -8.70 -3.93 -15.50
CA SER A 156 -7.94 -4.92 -14.75
C SER A 156 -6.56 -4.40 -14.40
N LYS A 157 -6.04 -4.84 -13.28
CA LYS A 157 -4.70 -4.53 -12.78
C LYS A 157 -3.93 -5.80 -12.53
N THR A 158 -2.62 -5.78 -12.76
CA THR A 158 -1.74 -6.92 -12.55
C THR A 158 -0.57 -6.57 -11.64
N PHE A 159 0.06 -7.59 -11.07
CA PHE A 159 1.19 -7.46 -10.13
C PHE A 159 0.88 -6.59 -8.91
N VAL A 160 -0.34 -6.66 -8.41
CA VAL A 160 -0.78 -5.89 -7.24
C VAL A 160 -0.35 -6.60 -5.96
N SER A 161 0.66 -6.08 -5.30
CA SER A 161 1.11 -6.57 -3.99
C SER A 161 0.11 -6.21 -2.90
N ASN A 162 -0.05 -7.10 -1.91
CA ASN A 162 -1.08 -7.07 -0.87
C ASN A 162 -2.53 -7.28 -1.40
N GLY A 163 -2.71 -7.46 -2.72
CA GLY A 163 -4.02 -7.40 -3.36
C GLY A 163 -5.00 -8.48 -2.89
N THR A 164 -4.53 -9.63 -2.43
CA THR A 164 -5.42 -10.71 -1.93
C THR A 164 -6.09 -10.39 -0.61
N LEU A 165 -5.45 -9.59 0.24
CA LEU A 165 -5.95 -9.22 1.56
C LEU A 165 -6.40 -7.76 1.64
N ALA A 166 -6.08 -6.96 0.61
CA ALA A 166 -6.38 -5.55 0.64
C ALA A 166 -7.89 -5.29 0.68
N ASN A 167 -8.30 -4.52 1.66
CA ASN A 167 -9.63 -3.95 1.77
C ASN A 167 -9.66 -2.44 1.41
N LEU A 168 -8.49 -1.89 1.01
CA LEU A 168 -8.33 -0.53 0.54
C LEU A 168 -7.38 -0.51 -0.67
N ILE A 169 -7.89 -0.18 -1.86
CA ILE A 169 -7.08 -0.14 -3.09
C ILE A 169 -6.88 1.32 -3.52
N CYS A 170 -5.65 1.79 -3.58
CA CYS A 170 -5.29 3.04 -4.24
C CYS A 170 -5.15 2.78 -5.75
N LEU A 171 -6.20 3.08 -6.51
CA LEU A 171 -6.36 2.72 -7.91
C LEU A 171 -6.03 3.89 -8.83
N ALA A 172 -5.14 3.68 -9.81
CA ALA A 172 -4.95 4.58 -10.94
C ALA A 172 -5.95 4.23 -12.06
N ALA A 173 -6.81 5.20 -12.45
CA ALA A 173 -7.78 5.02 -13.51
C ALA A 173 -7.95 6.29 -14.36
N LYS A 174 -8.37 6.16 -15.61
CA LYS A 174 -8.73 7.29 -16.48
C LYS A 174 -10.10 7.82 -16.10
N THR A 175 -10.13 9.04 -15.57
CA THR A 175 -11.35 9.79 -15.26
C THR A 175 -11.73 10.76 -16.36
N ASP A 176 -10.79 11.11 -17.26
CA ASP A 176 -11.02 11.95 -18.44
C ASP A 176 -10.25 11.36 -19.64
N THR A 177 -10.97 10.97 -20.66
CA THR A 177 -10.42 10.42 -21.91
C THR A 177 -10.31 11.44 -23.04
N ASN A 178 -10.77 12.68 -22.82
CA ASN A 178 -10.77 13.75 -23.81
C ASN A 178 -9.54 14.66 -23.74
N VAL A 179 -8.61 14.36 -22.81
CA VAL A 179 -7.37 15.11 -22.60
C VAL A 179 -6.16 14.25 -22.97
N ALA A 180 -4.97 14.85 -22.96
CA ALA A 180 -3.74 14.09 -23.15
C ALA A 180 -3.66 12.94 -22.13
N PRO A 181 -3.22 11.72 -22.52
CA PRO A 181 -3.33 10.50 -21.71
C PRO A 181 -2.85 10.64 -20.27
N PHE A 182 -1.72 11.33 -20.05
CA PHE A 182 -1.15 11.55 -18.72
C PHE A 182 -1.95 12.55 -17.85
N ARG A 183 -2.79 13.41 -18.48
CA ARG A 183 -3.63 14.38 -17.75
C ARG A 183 -4.99 13.82 -17.34
N GLY A 184 -5.38 12.68 -17.90
CA GLY A 184 -6.68 12.07 -17.64
C GLY A 184 -6.68 11.05 -16.50
N ILE A 185 -5.54 10.80 -15.85
CA ILE A 185 -5.40 9.78 -14.79
C ILE A 185 -5.62 10.41 -13.42
N SER A 186 -6.42 9.73 -12.62
CA SER A 186 -6.68 10.07 -11.21
C SER A 186 -6.41 8.89 -10.29
N MET A 187 -6.16 9.20 -9.02
CA MET A 187 -6.08 8.18 -7.95
C MET A 187 -7.40 8.15 -7.20
N ILE A 188 -7.97 6.96 -7.10
CA ILE A 188 -9.27 6.71 -6.44
C ILE A 188 -9.07 5.64 -5.37
N ILE A 189 -9.57 5.88 -4.16
CA ILE A 189 -9.60 4.84 -3.12
C ILE A 189 -10.83 3.96 -3.33
N VAL A 190 -10.60 2.67 -3.53
CA VAL A 190 -11.64 1.65 -3.63
C VAL A 190 -11.65 0.85 -2.34
N GLU A 191 -12.73 0.93 -1.58
CA GLU A 191 -13.00 0.08 -0.42
C GLU A 191 -13.67 -1.20 -0.93
N THR A 192 -13.07 -2.37 -0.66
CA THR A 192 -13.43 -3.61 -1.38
C THR A 192 -14.45 -4.48 -0.65
N ALA A 193 -14.85 -4.11 0.57
CA ALA A 193 -15.82 -4.87 1.35
C ALA A 193 -17.19 -4.92 0.63
N ASP A 194 -17.67 -6.15 0.37
CA ASP A 194 -18.96 -6.40 -0.27
C ASP A 194 -19.20 -5.59 -1.55
N LEU A 195 -18.15 -5.39 -2.37
CA LEU A 195 -18.16 -4.52 -3.53
C LEU A 195 -18.55 -5.31 -4.80
N PRO A 196 -19.78 -5.16 -5.35
CA PRO A 196 -20.20 -5.83 -6.56
C PRO A 196 -19.29 -5.50 -7.75
N GLY A 197 -19.02 -6.52 -8.58
CA GLY A 197 -18.18 -6.37 -9.78
C GLY A 197 -16.66 -6.37 -9.51
N TYR A 198 -16.22 -6.26 -8.25
CA TYR A 198 -14.82 -6.41 -7.88
C TYR A 198 -14.44 -7.88 -7.68
N LYS A 199 -13.32 -8.30 -8.27
CA LYS A 199 -12.80 -9.67 -8.12
C LYS A 199 -11.29 -9.65 -7.97
N VAL A 200 -10.79 -10.56 -7.12
CA VAL A 200 -9.37 -10.79 -6.88
C VAL A 200 -8.96 -12.09 -7.58
N GLY A 201 -7.88 -12.03 -8.35
CA GLY A 201 -7.26 -13.20 -8.96
C GLY A 201 -6.47 -14.05 -7.96
N SER A 202 -6.07 -15.23 -8.39
CA SER A 202 -5.20 -16.08 -7.57
C SER A 202 -3.82 -15.45 -7.38
N PRO A 203 -3.16 -15.67 -6.22
CA PRO A 203 -1.79 -15.23 -6.01
C PRO A 203 -0.84 -15.80 -7.06
N LEU A 204 -0.01 -14.93 -7.65
CA LEU A 204 0.92 -15.30 -8.71
C LEU A 204 2.08 -16.14 -8.15
N GLU A 205 2.59 -17.06 -8.99
CA GLU A 205 3.85 -17.75 -8.73
C GLU A 205 5.02 -16.80 -8.97
N LYS A 206 5.92 -16.69 -7.99
CA LYS A 206 7.08 -15.77 -8.05
C LYS A 206 8.38 -16.51 -7.73
N VAL A 207 9.47 -16.05 -8.34
CA VAL A 207 10.82 -16.56 -8.05
C VAL A 207 11.28 -16.12 -6.65
N GLY A 208 10.99 -14.88 -6.26
CA GLY A 208 11.31 -14.31 -4.96
C GLY A 208 10.08 -13.75 -4.24
N MET A 209 10.25 -13.25 -3.01
CA MET A 209 9.19 -12.64 -2.20
C MET A 209 7.93 -13.51 -2.09
N GLN A 210 8.09 -14.82 -2.01
CA GLN A 210 6.98 -15.80 -2.06
C GLN A 210 6.04 -15.70 -0.85
N GLY A 211 6.51 -15.16 0.27
CA GLY A 211 5.68 -14.93 1.47
C GLY A 211 4.86 -13.65 1.45
N GLN A 212 5.00 -12.83 0.40
CA GLN A 212 4.16 -11.66 0.14
C GLN A 212 3.25 -11.97 -1.05
N ASP A 213 1.95 -11.71 -0.93
CA ASP A 213 1.03 -11.91 -2.03
C ASP A 213 1.21 -10.87 -3.16
N THR A 214 0.90 -11.30 -4.36
CA THR A 214 0.82 -10.47 -5.55
C THR A 214 -0.20 -11.09 -6.46
N CYS A 215 -1.21 -10.35 -6.90
CA CYS A 215 -2.32 -10.89 -7.68
C CYS A 215 -2.77 -9.94 -8.79
N GLU A 216 -3.79 -10.36 -9.52
CA GLU A 216 -4.55 -9.54 -10.45
C GLU A 216 -5.84 -9.06 -9.77
N LEU A 217 -6.29 -7.87 -10.16
CA LEU A 217 -7.56 -7.29 -9.72
C LEU A 217 -8.42 -6.97 -10.95
N PHE A 218 -9.71 -7.26 -10.84
CA PHE A 218 -10.68 -7.07 -11.92
C PHE A 218 -11.83 -6.18 -11.44
N PHE A 219 -12.20 -5.23 -12.27
CA PHE A 219 -13.28 -4.26 -12.03
C PHE A 219 -14.27 -4.35 -13.21
N ASP A 220 -15.51 -4.73 -12.93
CA ASP A 220 -16.60 -4.90 -13.89
C ASP A 220 -17.82 -4.13 -13.38
N ASP A 221 -18.02 -2.92 -13.91
CA ASP A 221 -19.02 -1.96 -13.47
C ASP A 221 -19.01 -1.69 -11.95
N VAL A 222 -17.82 -1.54 -11.38
CA VAL A 222 -17.64 -1.28 -9.94
C VAL A 222 -17.99 0.18 -9.62
N HIS A 223 -18.96 0.37 -8.71
CA HIS A 223 -19.41 1.69 -8.27
C HIS A 223 -18.63 2.16 -7.04
N VAL A 224 -17.93 3.30 -7.17
CA VAL A 224 -17.15 3.90 -6.08
C VAL A 224 -17.59 5.35 -5.87
N PRO A 225 -17.88 5.80 -4.64
CA PRO A 225 -18.27 7.18 -4.36
C PRO A 225 -17.25 8.21 -4.89
N LYS A 226 -17.71 9.31 -5.47
CA LYS A 226 -16.83 10.41 -5.89
C LYS A 226 -16.02 11.01 -4.73
N ALA A 227 -16.54 10.91 -3.51
CA ALA A 227 -15.83 11.31 -2.29
C ALA A 227 -14.54 10.49 -2.03
N ASN A 228 -14.35 9.36 -2.70
CA ASN A 228 -13.14 8.54 -2.60
C ASN A 228 -12.03 8.95 -3.61
N LEU A 229 -12.26 9.97 -4.42
CA LEU A 229 -11.22 10.55 -5.27
C LEU A 229 -10.17 11.27 -4.42
N LEU A 230 -8.90 10.85 -4.49
CA LEU A 230 -7.80 11.51 -3.75
C LEU A 230 -7.32 12.77 -4.47
N ALA A 231 -7.10 12.67 -5.78
CA ALA A 231 -6.58 13.77 -6.57
C ALA A 231 -7.14 13.74 -7.99
N HIS A 232 -7.61 14.87 -8.45
CA HIS A 232 -7.77 15.15 -9.86
C HIS A 232 -6.40 15.52 -10.44
N ARG A 233 -5.82 14.65 -11.29
CA ARG A 233 -4.54 14.87 -11.99
C ARG A 233 -3.30 14.72 -11.13
N ILE A 234 -2.64 13.60 -11.27
CA ILE A 234 -1.31 13.29 -10.64
C ILE A 234 -0.24 14.37 -10.96
N HIS A 235 -0.46 15.22 -11.97
CA HIS A 235 0.55 16.13 -12.51
C HIS A 235 0.59 17.54 -11.91
N GLN A 236 -0.32 17.93 -11.02
CA GLN A 236 -0.29 19.31 -10.47
C GLN A 236 0.69 19.51 -9.32
N SER A 237 1.31 18.46 -8.81
CA SER A 237 2.15 18.51 -7.60
C SER A 237 3.67 18.43 -7.83
N TRP A 238 4.13 18.30 -9.10
CA TRP A 238 5.58 18.20 -9.41
C TRP A 238 6.20 19.52 -9.91
N SER A 239 5.47 20.62 -9.83
CA SER A 239 5.94 21.97 -10.16
C SER A 239 5.95 22.89 -8.95
N GLY A 240 6.67 22.48 -7.91
CA GLY A 240 6.96 23.28 -6.73
C GLY A 240 8.38 23.05 -6.28
#